data_c3a74aabf53f070fa327f0520d66c7d7
#
_entry.id   c3a74aabf53f070fa327f0520d66c7d7
#
_cell.length_a   1.000
_cell.length_b   1.000
_cell.length_c   1.000
_cell.angle_alpha   90.00
_cell.angle_beta   90.00
_cell.angle_gamma   90.00
#
_symmetry.space_group_name_H-M   'P 1'
#
loop_
_entity.id
_entity.type
_entity.pdbx_description
1 polymer ?
#
loop_
_entity_poly.entity_id
_entity_poly.type
_entity_poly.pdbx_seq_one_letter_code
_entity_poly.pdbx_strand_id
1 'polypeptide(L)'
;MALADITHMHMPRFWKITAIVFLLSLLFFHGWAAERREWVILTSCHYVAANYNDGDSFRVRCGANEFTVRLYFVDAPETNLRYPERTREQSEYFGVTLDETMKAGAKARDTVRKILREPFVVRTRWASAAGRTKEPRYYGLVEVGGKDLAELLISQGLARTKGVAPNLPSGEKAKAHAERLGTMENEAKEKRLGIWASSTEKKTETETK
;
A
#
# COMPACT_ATOMS: atom_id res chain seq x y z
N MET A 1 -30.05 -56.81 49.22
CA MET A 1 -29.97 -55.36 49.12
C MET A 1 -28.52 -54.97 49.39
N ALA A 2 -27.71 -54.80 48.31
CA ALA A 2 -26.31 -54.46 48.44
C ALA A 2 -26.04 -53.24 47.52
N LEU A 3 -25.72 -52.13 48.13
CA LEU A 3 -25.27 -50.93 47.48
C LEU A 3 -23.80 -51.18 46.98
N ALA A 4 -23.62 -51.07 45.68
CA ALA A 4 -22.30 -51.17 45.09
C ALA A 4 -21.56 -49.83 45.23
N ASP A 5 -20.43 -49.90 45.86
CA ASP A 5 -19.48 -48.84 46.18
C ASP A 5 -18.75 -48.44 44.88
N ILE A 6 -18.96 -47.18 44.44
CA ILE A 6 -18.23 -46.61 43.30
C ILE A 6 -17.01 -45.88 43.88
N THR A 7 -15.99 -46.63 44.25
CA THR A 7 -14.75 -46.07 44.73
C THR A 7 -13.68 -46.04 43.64
N HIS A 8 -13.19 -44.82 43.35
CA HIS A 8 -11.85 -44.46 42.83
C HIS A 8 -11.35 -45.18 41.59
N MET A 9 -11.77 -44.66 40.44
CA MET A 9 -11.02 -44.89 39.19
C MET A 9 -9.72 -44.10 39.23
N HIS A 10 -8.63 -44.76 39.58
CA HIS A 10 -7.30 -44.18 39.63
C HIS A 10 -6.77 -44.00 38.19
N MET A 11 -6.91 -42.77 37.65
CA MET A 11 -6.33 -42.47 36.32
C MET A 11 -4.83 -42.62 36.37
N PRO A 12 -4.23 -43.44 35.43
CA PRO A 12 -2.80 -43.64 35.36
C PRO A 12 -2.06 -42.31 35.10
N ARG A 13 -0.92 -42.13 35.75
CA ARG A 13 -0.08 -40.92 35.70
C ARG A 13 0.22 -40.44 34.29
N PHE A 14 0.27 -41.31 33.31
CA PHE A 14 0.48 -40.98 31.88
C PHE A 14 -0.66 -40.15 31.28
N TRP A 15 -1.89 -40.35 31.67
CA TRP A 15 -3.03 -39.61 31.13
C TRP A 15 -3.11 -38.17 31.65
N LYS A 16 -2.59 -37.92 32.86
CA LYS A 16 -2.47 -36.59 33.42
C LYS A 16 -1.43 -35.75 32.70
N ILE A 17 -0.33 -36.36 32.25
CA ILE A 17 0.73 -35.69 31.49
C ILE A 17 0.25 -35.33 30.06
N THR A 18 -0.46 -36.25 29.37
CA THR A 18 -1.02 -36.01 28.04
C THR A 18 -2.09 -34.92 28.06
N ALA A 19 -2.93 -34.87 29.08
CA ALA A 19 -3.95 -33.80 29.22
C ALA A 19 -3.33 -32.41 29.46
N ILE A 20 -2.24 -32.33 30.24
CA ILE A 20 -1.51 -31.08 30.49
C ILE A 20 -0.78 -30.60 29.22
N VAL A 21 -0.16 -31.51 28.45
CA VAL A 21 0.50 -31.14 27.18
C VAL A 21 -0.53 -30.68 26.14
N PHE A 22 -1.72 -31.30 26.10
CA PHE A 22 -2.81 -30.87 25.20
C PHE A 22 -3.40 -29.52 25.61
N LEU A 23 -3.55 -29.25 26.89
CA LEU A 23 -4.03 -27.97 27.41
C LEU A 23 -3.01 -26.84 27.17
N LEU A 24 -1.70 -27.12 27.31
CA LEU A 24 -0.63 -26.18 27.00
C LEU A 24 -0.54 -25.88 25.50
N SER A 25 -0.75 -26.89 24.63
CA SER A 25 -0.76 -26.67 23.18
C SER A 25 -1.93 -25.79 22.72
N LEU A 26 -3.10 -25.88 23.37
CA LEU A 26 -4.25 -25.00 23.11
C LEU A 26 -3.99 -23.54 23.53
N LEU A 27 -3.18 -23.30 24.55
CA LEU A 27 -2.79 -21.95 24.97
C LEU A 27 -1.79 -21.28 24.01
N PHE A 28 -0.97 -22.07 23.30
CA PHE A 28 -0.04 -21.53 22.29
C PHE A 28 -0.71 -21.21 20.94
N PHE A 29 -1.89 -21.74 20.65
CA PHE A 29 -2.63 -21.44 19.42
C PHE A 29 -3.44 -20.11 19.46
N HIS A 30 -3.54 -19.45 20.61
CA HIS A 30 -4.28 -18.19 20.75
C HIS A 30 -3.47 -16.92 20.47
N GLY A 31 -2.23 -17.05 19.97
CA GLY A 31 -1.28 -15.93 19.84
C GLY A 31 -1.06 -15.36 18.44
N TRP A 32 -1.69 -15.85 17.37
CA TRP A 32 -1.45 -15.35 16.01
C TRP A 32 -2.72 -14.93 15.26
N ALA A 33 -3.65 -14.29 15.95
CA ALA A 33 -4.50 -13.35 15.25
C ALA A 33 -3.59 -12.15 14.89
N ALA A 34 -3.20 -12.04 13.62
CA ALA A 34 -2.51 -10.85 13.14
C ALA A 34 -3.34 -9.64 13.57
N GLU A 35 -2.81 -8.88 14.52
CA GLU A 35 -3.46 -7.70 15.09
C GLU A 35 -3.91 -6.82 13.91
N ARG A 36 -5.20 -6.77 13.67
CA ARG A 36 -5.78 -5.90 12.63
C ARG A 36 -5.58 -4.48 13.12
N ARG A 37 -4.44 -3.90 12.79
CA ARG A 37 -4.17 -2.51 13.13
C ARG A 37 -5.27 -1.64 12.56
N GLU A 38 -5.89 -0.85 13.41
CA GLU A 38 -6.93 0.08 13.03
C GLU A 38 -6.36 1.24 12.22
N TRP A 39 -7.22 1.94 11.50
CA TRP A 39 -6.85 3.14 10.79
C TRP A 39 -6.64 4.30 11.77
N VAL A 40 -5.49 4.94 11.67
CA VAL A 40 -5.16 6.18 12.38
C VAL A 40 -5.28 7.31 11.37
N ILE A 41 -5.97 8.39 11.75
CA ILE A 41 -6.13 9.60 10.95
C ILE A 41 -5.21 10.67 11.52
N LEU A 42 -4.27 11.11 10.70
CA LEU A 42 -3.32 12.18 11.03
C LEU A 42 -3.72 13.42 10.20
N THR A 43 -4.12 14.47 10.89
CA THR A 43 -4.52 15.74 10.27
C THR A 43 -3.37 16.74 10.30
N SER A 44 -3.48 17.79 9.49
CA SER A 44 -2.48 18.87 9.42
C SER A 44 -1.07 18.36 9.15
N CYS A 45 -0.96 17.37 8.28
CA CYS A 45 0.34 16.86 7.83
C CYS A 45 0.96 17.82 6.82
N HIS A 46 2.28 17.89 6.79
CA HIS A 46 3.07 18.71 5.88
C HIS A 46 4.10 17.88 5.14
N TYR A 47 4.31 18.18 3.87
CA TYR A 47 5.38 17.59 3.08
C TYR A 47 6.74 18.08 3.58
N VAL A 48 7.67 17.14 3.78
CA VAL A 48 9.05 17.44 4.17
C VAL A 48 9.97 17.11 3.01
N ALA A 49 10.76 18.08 2.56
CA ALA A 49 11.71 17.86 1.48
C ALA A 49 12.80 16.86 1.91
N ALA A 50 13.04 15.84 1.09
CA ALA A 50 14.13 14.87 1.28
C ALA A 50 14.60 14.37 -0.09
N ASN A 51 15.90 14.04 -0.20
CA ASN A 51 16.51 13.62 -1.46
C ASN A 51 15.99 12.29 -2.01
N TYR A 52 15.34 11.49 -1.15
CA TYR A 52 14.78 10.20 -1.51
C TYR A 52 13.26 10.24 -1.78
N ASN A 53 12.64 11.42 -1.70
CA ASN A 53 11.23 11.56 -2.07
C ASN A 53 11.04 11.30 -3.55
N ASP A 54 9.98 10.58 -3.88
CA ASP A 54 9.53 10.29 -5.23
C ASP A 54 8.01 10.52 -5.38
N GLY A 55 7.40 10.01 -6.45
CA GLY A 55 5.98 10.24 -6.74
C GLY A 55 5.00 9.46 -5.85
N ASP A 56 5.45 8.40 -5.18
CA ASP A 56 4.59 7.54 -4.35
C ASP A 56 5.15 7.28 -2.95
N SER A 57 6.35 7.80 -2.67
CA SER A 57 7.03 7.68 -1.39
C SER A 57 7.67 9.01 -1.01
N PHE A 58 7.25 9.62 0.07
CA PHE A 58 7.73 10.94 0.48
C PHE A 58 7.63 11.13 1.99
N ARG A 59 8.54 11.97 2.51
CA ARG A 59 8.61 12.31 3.93
C ARG A 59 7.52 13.30 4.30
N VAL A 60 6.88 13.06 5.44
CA VAL A 60 5.81 13.90 5.99
C VAL A 60 6.06 14.18 7.47
N ARG A 61 5.54 15.31 7.94
CA ARG A 61 5.43 15.65 9.35
C ARG A 61 3.98 15.86 9.73
N CYS A 62 3.50 15.10 10.72
CA CYS A 62 2.14 15.18 11.24
C CYS A 62 2.23 15.38 12.77
N GLY A 63 2.10 16.63 13.24
CA GLY A 63 2.38 16.99 14.63
C GLY A 63 3.83 16.68 14.98
N ALA A 64 4.05 15.89 16.04
CA ALA A 64 5.38 15.46 16.47
C ALA A 64 5.95 14.27 15.66
N ASN A 65 5.14 13.60 14.85
CA ASN A 65 5.55 12.43 14.09
C ASN A 65 6.13 12.84 12.73
N GLU A 66 7.33 12.34 12.41
CA GLU A 66 7.96 12.50 11.11
C GLU A 66 8.37 11.13 10.57
N PHE A 67 7.90 10.80 9.36
CA PHE A 67 8.09 9.48 8.74
C PHE A 67 7.93 9.56 7.22
N THR A 68 8.27 8.48 6.53
CA THR A 68 8.01 8.37 5.09
C THR A 68 6.69 7.64 4.86
N VAL A 69 5.77 8.28 4.11
CA VAL A 69 4.57 7.62 3.58
C VAL A 69 4.93 6.92 2.28
N ARG A 70 4.46 5.69 2.10
CA ARG A 70 4.32 5.01 0.82
C ARG A 70 2.84 4.93 0.49
N LEU A 71 2.43 5.47 -0.64
CA LEU A 71 1.02 5.40 -1.03
C LEU A 71 0.57 3.95 -1.25
N TYR A 72 -0.62 3.63 -0.75
CA TYR A 72 -1.33 2.43 -1.13
C TYR A 72 -1.80 2.51 -2.58
N PHE A 73 -1.92 1.38 -3.25
CA PHE A 73 -2.48 1.22 -4.60
C PHE A 73 -1.70 1.86 -5.74
N VAL A 74 -0.64 2.59 -5.48
CA VAL A 74 0.05 3.43 -6.47
C VAL A 74 1.50 2.99 -6.64
N ASP A 75 1.97 3.05 -7.88
CA ASP A 75 3.36 2.86 -8.25
C ASP A 75 3.76 3.94 -9.27
N ALA A 76 4.45 4.97 -8.79
CA ALA A 76 4.98 6.02 -9.64
C ALA A 76 6.27 5.56 -10.34
N PRO A 77 6.59 6.10 -11.52
CA PRO A 77 7.84 5.81 -12.20
C PRO A 77 9.06 6.19 -11.35
N GLU A 78 10.12 5.38 -11.42
CA GLU A 78 11.39 5.65 -10.74
C GLU A 78 12.04 6.92 -11.29
N THR A 79 12.74 7.67 -10.42
CA THR A 79 13.42 8.92 -10.79
C THR A 79 14.87 8.71 -11.24
N ASN A 80 15.40 7.49 -11.09
CA ASN A 80 16.81 7.16 -11.37
C ASN A 80 17.01 5.65 -11.51
N LEU A 81 18.23 5.23 -11.85
CA LEU A 81 18.62 3.83 -12.03
C LEU A 81 19.20 3.18 -10.77
N ARG A 82 18.86 3.64 -9.58
CA ARG A 82 19.32 3.00 -8.34
C ARG A 82 18.83 1.55 -8.23
N TYR A 83 17.69 1.26 -8.84
CA TYR A 83 17.08 -0.07 -8.95
C TYR A 83 16.75 -0.33 -10.42
N PRO A 84 17.75 -0.66 -11.26
CA PRO A 84 17.61 -0.67 -12.72
C PRO A 84 16.56 -1.69 -13.21
N GLU A 85 16.43 -2.83 -12.55
CA GLU A 85 15.41 -3.84 -12.90
C GLU A 85 13.98 -3.31 -12.71
N ARG A 86 13.76 -2.54 -11.65
CA ARG A 86 12.47 -1.91 -11.41
C ARG A 86 12.17 -0.82 -12.44
N THR A 87 13.16 0.01 -12.77
CA THR A 87 12.97 1.04 -13.79
C THR A 87 12.72 0.40 -15.18
N ARG A 88 13.37 -0.73 -15.48
CA ARG A 88 13.13 -1.49 -16.71
C ARG A 88 11.71 -2.07 -16.75
N GLU A 89 11.26 -2.73 -15.69
CA GLU A 89 9.89 -3.26 -15.56
C GLU A 89 8.83 -2.15 -15.76
N GLN A 90 9.09 -0.96 -15.23
CA GLN A 90 8.21 0.18 -15.44
C GLN A 90 8.26 0.70 -16.88
N SER A 91 9.44 0.79 -17.50
CA SER A 91 9.57 1.23 -18.89
C SER A 91 8.82 0.29 -19.84
N GLU A 92 8.91 -1.02 -19.61
CA GLU A 92 8.17 -2.03 -20.36
C GLU A 92 6.66 -1.88 -20.16
N TYR A 93 6.22 -1.73 -18.90
CA TYR A 93 4.80 -1.55 -18.57
C TYR A 93 4.18 -0.33 -19.25
N PHE A 94 4.88 0.81 -19.25
CA PHE A 94 4.39 2.05 -19.84
C PHE A 94 4.64 2.14 -21.35
N GLY A 95 5.41 1.22 -21.92
CA GLY A 95 5.80 1.24 -23.33
C GLY A 95 6.65 2.47 -23.70
N VAL A 96 7.59 2.85 -22.83
CA VAL A 96 8.47 4.02 -22.98
C VAL A 96 9.93 3.63 -22.74
N THR A 97 10.86 4.53 -23.04
CA THR A 97 12.29 4.32 -22.74
C THR A 97 12.60 4.50 -21.25
N LEU A 98 13.77 4.01 -20.80
CA LEU A 98 14.25 4.22 -19.44
C LEU A 98 14.37 5.71 -19.08
N ASP A 99 14.84 6.52 -20.03
CA ASP A 99 14.97 7.98 -19.86
C ASP A 99 13.62 8.67 -19.69
N GLU A 100 12.63 8.30 -20.49
CA GLU A 100 11.25 8.80 -20.35
C GLU A 100 10.63 8.36 -19.05
N THR A 101 10.88 7.12 -18.58
CA THR A 101 10.45 6.63 -17.26
C THR A 101 11.01 7.54 -16.16
N MET A 102 12.29 7.82 -16.15
CA MET A 102 12.92 8.67 -15.14
C MET A 102 12.42 10.12 -15.19
N LYS A 103 12.21 10.68 -16.40
CA LYS A 103 11.61 12.02 -16.57
C LYS A 103 10.18 12.07 -16.03
N ALA A 104 9.39 11.02 -16.29
CA ALA A 104 8.04 10.90 -15.75
C ALA A 104 8.05 10.78 -14.21
N GLY A 105 8.97 10.02 -13.64
CA GLY A 105 9.17 9.93 -12.20
C GLY A 105 9.51 11.27 -11.56
N ALA A 106 10.42 12.03 -12.17
CA ALA A 106 10.73 13.39 -11.72
C ALA A 106 9.51 14.31 -11.78
N LYS A 107 8.72 14.22 -12.85
CA LYS A 107 7.47 14.98 -13.00
C LYS A 107 6.44 14.58 -11.93
N ALA A 108 6.27 13.29 -11.65
CA ALA A 108 5.38 12.79 -10.60
C ALA A 108 5.78 13.35 -9.23
N ARG A 109 7.07 13.22 -8.85
CA ARG A 109 7.62 13.79 -7.61
C ARG A 109 7.36 15.29 -7.48
N ASP A 110 7.64 16.06 -8.53
CA ASP A 110 7.48 17.52 -8.50
C ASP A 110 6.00 17.92 -8.44
N THR A 111 5.13 17.10 -9.04
CA THR A 111 3.67 17.28 -8.95
C THR A 111 3.17 17.01 -7.53
N VAL A 112 3.58 15.91 -6.91
CA VAL A 112 3.26 15.61 -5.50
C VAL A 112 3.70 16.75 -4.59
N ARG A 113 4.93 17.25 -4.74
CA ARG A 113 5.44 18.39 -3.97
C ARG A 113 4.58 19.64 -4.16
N LYS A 114 4.03 19.87 -5.34
CA LYS A 114 3.13 21.01 -5.60
C LYS A 114 1.75 20.81 -4.99
N ILE A 115 1.17 19.61 -5.11
CA ILE A 115 -0.14 19.27 -4.56
C ILE A 115 -0.11 19.37 -3.02
N LEU A 116 0.96 18.88 -2.39
CA LEU A 116 1.12 18.82 -0.93
C LEU A 116 1.76 20.08 -0.30
N ARG A 117 1.59 21.26 -0.93
CA ARG A 117 2.03 22.54 -0.35
C ARG A 117 1.19 22.94 0.86
N GLU A 118 -0.12 22.70 0.78
CA GLU A 118 -1.05 22.95 1.86
C GLU A 118 -1.13 21.74 2.81
N PRO A 119 -1.60 21.93 4.04
CA PRO A 119 -1.79 20.83 4.97
C PRO A 119 -2.75 19.78 4.41
N PHE A 120 -2.44 18.52 4.68
CA PHE A 120 -3.20 17.37 4.18
C PHE A 120 -3.46 16.34 5.28
N VAL A 121 -4.24 15.31 4.95
CA VAL A 121 -4.58 14.21 5.86
C VAL A 121 -3.86 12.95 5.41
N VAL A 122 -3.28 12.23 6.36
CA VAL A 122 -2.73 10.88 6.15
C VAL A 122 -3.55 9.88 6.96
N ARG A 123 -4.04 8.83 6.30
CA ARG A 123 -4.66 7.69 6.97
C ARG A 123 -3.73 6.50 6.85
N THR A 124 -3.28 6.00 7.99
CA THR A 124 -2.31 4.89 8.05
C THR A 124 -2.76 3.84 9.06
N ARG A 125 -2.27 2.63 8.89
CA ARG A 125 -2.35 1.55 9.88
C ARG A 125 -0.98 1.22 10.44
N TRP A 126 0.00 2.06 10.19
CA TRP A 126 1.40 1.85 10.54
C TRP A 126 1.96 0.53 9.98
N ALA A 127 1.38 0.04 8.88
CA ALA A 127 1.89 -1.12 8.17
C ALA A 127 3.21 -0.74 7.51
N SER A 128 4.28 -1.46 7.83
CA SER A 128 5.60 -1.23 7.25
C SER A 128 5.57 -1.44 5.74
N ALA A 129 5.97 -0.44 5.00
CA ALA A 129 6.23 -0.55 3.57
C ALA A 129 7.68 -1.00 3.39
N ALA A 130 7.90 -2.32 3.43
CA ALA A 130 9.21 -2.93 3.31
C ALA A 130 9.99 -2.34 2.13
N GLY A 131 11.28 -2.09 2.32
CA GLY A 131 12.17 -1.52 1.32
C GLY A 131 13.60 -1.49 1.84
N ARG A 132 14.54 -1.15 0.96
CA ARG A 132 15.98 -1.08 1.28
C ARG A 132 16.39 0.27 1.88
N THR A 133 15.44 1.07 2.37
CA THR A 133 15.73 2.35 3.03
C THR A 133 15.99 2.14 4.52
N LYS A 134 16.91 2.92 5.09
CA LYS A 134 17.18 2.92 6.54
C LYS A 134 16.05 3.61 7.32
N GLU A 135 15.30 4.50 6.67
CA GLU A 135 14.23 5.28 7.29
C GLU A 135 12.93 4.45 7.36
N PRO A 136 12.19 4.52 8.48
CA PRO A 136 10.89 3.89 8.60
C PRO A 136 9.94 4.42 7.52
N ARG A 137 9.33 3.49 6.78
CA ARG A 137 8.36 3.80 5.75
C ARG A 137 7.08 3.05 6.02
N TYR A 138 5.96 3.78 6.02
CA TYR A 138 4.65 3.21 6.32
C TYR A 138 3.68 3.45 5.16
N TYR A 139 2.84 2.46 4.90
CA TYR A 139 1.77 2.62 3.95
C TYR A 139 0.73 3.62 4.45
N GLY A 140 0.20 4.45 3.55
CA GLY A 140 -0.84 5.43 3.85
C GLY A 140 -1.69 5.79 2.64
N LEU A 141 -2.91 6.24 2.94
CA LEU A 141 -3.77 6.98 2.02
C LEU A 141 -3.56 8.46 2.33
N VAL A 142 -3.46 9.28 1.32
CA VAL A 142 -3.25 10.72 1.46
C VAL A 142 -4.39 11.46 0.80
N GLU A 143 -5.02 12.36 1.57
CA GLU A 143 -6.12 13.20 1.09
C GLU A 143 -5.72 14.67 1.20
N VAL A 144 -5.88 15.42 0.13
CA VAL A 144 -5.61 16.86 0.04
C VAL A 144 -6.80 17.58 -0.60
N GLY A 145 -7.34 18.58 0.07
CA GLY A 145 -8.53 19.31 -0.41
C GLY A 145 -9.73 18.38 -0.68
N GLY A 146 -9.90 17.33 0.11
CA GLY A 146 -10.99 16.35 -0.05
C GLY A 146 -10.80 15.35 -1.21
N LYS A 147 -9.63 15.32 -1.86
CA LYS A 147 -9.31 14.42 -2.98
C LYS A 147 -8.23 13.41 -2.60
N ASP A 148 -8.39 12.17 -3.01
CA ASP A 148 -7.37 11.14 -2.84
C ASP A 148 -6.17 11.41 -3.76
N LEU A 149 -4.96 11.43 -3.20
CA LEU A 149 -3.73 11.67 -3.96
C LEU A 149 -3.45 10.57 -4.98
N ALA A 150 -3.80 9.31 -4.68
CA ALA A 150 -3.65 8.22 -5.63
C ALA A 150 -4.50 8.44 -6.88
N GLU A 151 -5.76 8.85 -6.72
CA GLU A 151 -6.65 9.21 -7.83
C GLU A 151 -6.09 10.38 -8.64
N LEU A 152 -5.58 11.40 -7.96
CA LEU A 152 -4.99 12.57 -8.63
C LEU A 152 -3.76 12.19 -9.49
N LEU A 153 -2.93 11.28 -9.02
CA LEU A 153 -1.74 10.85 -9.75
C LEU A 153 -2.08 9.96 -10.94
N ILE A 154 -2.94 8.99 -10.73
CA ILE A 154 -3.34 8.01 -11.75
C ILE A 154 -4.12 8.71 -12.87
N SER A 155 -5.10 9.55 -12.55
CA SER A 155 -5.89 10.27 -13.55
C SER A 155 -5.08 11.24 -14.41
N GLN A 156 -3.90 11.66 -13.93
CA GLN A 156 -2.96 12.50 -14.69
C GLN A 156 -1.89 11.67 -15.44
N GLY A 157 -1.95 10.35 -15.38
CA GLY A 157 -0.93 9.46 -15.97
C GLY A 157 0.45 9.61 -15.32
N LEU A 158 0.51 9.95 -14.04
CA LEU A 158 1.76 10.13 -13.28
C LEU A 158 2.14 8.88 -12.47
N ALA A 159 1.26 7.89 -12.42
CA ALA A 159 1.46 6.62 -11.75
C ALA A 159 0.54 5.56 -12.34
N ARG A 160 0.84 4.29 -12.05
CA ARG A 160 -0.02 3.15 -12.34
C ARG A 160 -0.66 2.61 -11.07
N THR A 161 -1.75 1.88 -11.23
CA THR A 161 -2.38 1.12 -10.16
C THR A 161 -1.54 -0.13 -9.88
N LYS A 162 -0.99 -0.25 -8.68
CA LYS A 162 -0.20 -1.42 -8.26
C LYS A 162 -0.21 -1.60 -6.75
N GLY A 163 -0.11 -2.84 -6.32
CA GLY A 163 -0.01 -3.20 -4.93
C GLY A 163 -1.33 -3.64 -4.31
N VAL A 164 -1.26 -3.98 -3.05
CA VAL A 164 -2.40 -4.44 -2.24
C VAL A 164 -2.57 -3.52 -1.05
N ALA A 165 -3.81 -3.40 -0.59
CA ALA A 165 -4.13 -2.64 0.61
C ALA A 165 -5.27 -3.30 1.39
N PRO A 166 -5.45 -2.98 2.67
CA PRO A 166 -6.65 -3.33 3.40
C PRO A 166 -7.86 -2.57 2.86
N ASN A 167 -9.07 -2.98 3.25
CA ASN A 167 -10.27 -2.19 2.98
C ASN A 167 -10.09 -0.77 3.53
N LEU A 168 -10.65 0.21 2.85
CA LEU A 168 -10.47 1.62 3.16
C LEU A 168 -11.15 2.02 4.49
N PRO A 169 -10.77 3.15 5.09
CA PRO A 169 -11.41 3.66 6.30
C PRO A 169 -12.92 3.94 6.12
N SER A 170 -13.35 4.23 4.89
CA SER A 170 -14.76 4.40 4.51
C SER A 170 -15.58 3.11 4.53
N GLY A 171 -14.94 1.93 4.65
CA GLY A 171 -15.54 0.62 4.47
C GLY A 171 -15.53 0.12 3.03
N GLU A 172 -15.10 0.92 2.06
CA GLU A 172 -14.92 0.49 0.67
C GLU A 172 -13.95 -0.69 0.61
N LYS A 173 -14.29 -1.72 -0.17
CA LYS A 173 -13.42 -2.88 -0.36
C LYS A 173 -12.20 -2.49 -1.17
N ALA A 174 -11.03 -2.95 -0.75
CA ALA A 174 -9.76 -2.69 -1.43
C ALA A 174 -9.80 -3.06 -2.93
N LYS A 175 -10.47 -4.17 -3.28
CA LYS A 175 -10.65 -4.60 -4.67
C LYS A 175 -11.45 -3.59 -5.48
N ALA A 176 -12.59 -3.12 -4.96
CA ALA A 176 -13.43 -2.14 -5.66
C ALA A 176 -12.69 -0.81 -5.88
N HIS A 177 -11.93 -0.37 -4.89
CA HIS A 177 -11.08 0.82 -5.03
C HIS A 177 -9.99 0.64 -6.09
N ALA A 178 -9.29 -0.50 -6.08
CA ALA A 178 -8.28 -0.80 -7.10
C ALA A 178 -8.87 -0.89 -8.52
N GLU A 179 -10.06 -1.46 -8.69
CA GLU A 179 -10.78 -1.51 -9.97
C GLU A 179 -11.13 -0.10 -10.47
N ARG A 180 -11.59 0.78 -9.58
CA ARG A 180 -11.88 2.19 -9.90
C ARG A 180 -10.61 2.95 -10.32
N LEU A 181 -9.50 2.75 -9.61
CA LEU A 181 -8.20 3.31 -10.00
C LEU A 181 -7.72 2.77 -11.35
N GLY A 182 -7.91 1.47 -11.62
CA GLY A 182 -7.60 0.86 -12.91
C GLY A 182 -8.42 1.46 -14.07
N THR A 183 -9.68 1.80 -13.83
CA THR A 183 -10.51 2.53 -14.81
C THR A 183 -9.93 3.92 -15.10
N MET A 184 -9.53 4.67 -14.06
CA MET A 184 -8.89 5.99 -14.23
C MET A 184 -7.55 5.89 -14.96
N GLU A 185 -6.77 4.82 -14.72
CA GLU A 185 -5.52 4.56 -15.43
C GLU A 185 -5.76 4.32 -16.94
N ASN A 186 -6.75 3.50 -17.27
CA ASN A 186 -7.13 3.26 -18.67
C ASN A 186 -7.58 4.54 -19.37
N GLU A 187 -8.38 5.37 -18.70
CA GLU A 187 -8.75 6.68 -19.23
C GLU A 187 -7.54 7.60 -19.44
N ALA A 188 -6.59 7.61 -18.52
CA ALA A 188 -5.36 8.38 -18.67
C ALA A 188 -4.51 7.87 -19.85
N LYS A 189 -4.47 6.55 -20.05
CA LYS A 189 -3.81 5.90 -21.19
C LYS A 189 -4.47 6.28 -22.52
N GLU A 190 -5.78 6.16 -22.62
CA GLU A 190 -6.56 6.53 -23.82
C GLU A 190 -6.40 8.00 -24.19
N LYS A 191 -6.42 8.89 -23.19
CA LYS A 191 -6.20 10.33 -23.34
C LYS A 191 -4.72 10.71 -23.52
N ARG A 192 -3.80 9.75 -23.49
CA ARG A 192 -2.34 9.92 -23.58
C ARG A 192 -1.80 10.95 -22.58
N LEU A 193 -2.24 10.88 -21.33
CA LEU A 193 -1.82 11.80 -20.27
C LEU A 193 -0.52 11.35 -19.61
N GLY A 194 0.24 12.30 -19.10
CA GLY A 194 1.46 12.03 -18.32
C GLY A 194 2.48 11.19 -19.08
N ILE A 195 2.89 10.05 -18.51
CA ILE A 195 3.85 9.11 -19.13
C ILE A 195 3.28 8.45 -20.38
N TRP A 196 1.95 8.25 -20.44
CA TRP A 196 1.28 7.63 -21.58
C TRP A 196 1.38 8.45 -22.87
N ALA A 197 1.73 9.76 -22.79
CA ALA A 197 1.96 10.60 -23.96
C ALA A 197 3.11 10.12 -24.81
N SER A 198 4.15 9.54 -24.20
CA SER A 198 5.34 8.99 -24.86
C SER A 198 5.23 7.50 -25.18
N SER A 199 4.17 6.83 -24.77
CA SER A 199 4.00 5.38 -24.97
C SER A 199 3.95 5.03 -26.45
N THR A 200 4.71 4.01 -26.83
CA THR A 200 4.72 3.44 -28.19
C THR A 200 3.58 2.44 -28.43
N GLU A 201 2.83 2.07 -27.38
CA GLU A 201 1.65 1.22 -27.55
C GLU A 201 0.62 1.91 -28.46
N LYS A 202 0.31 1.28 -29.59
CA LYS A 202 -0.74 1.75 -30.50
C LYS A 202 -2.09 1.75 -29.80
N LYS A 203 -2.87 2.82 -30.03
CA LYS A 203 -4.29 2.86 -29.72
C LYS A 203 -4.94 1.60 -30.30
N THR A 204 -5.50 0.75 -29.44
CA THR A 204 -6.33 -0.36 -29.92
C THR A 204 -7.56 0.29 -30.56
N GLU A 205 -7.59 0.39 -31.88
CA GLU A 205 -8.79 0.78 -32.59
C GLU A 205 -9.83 -0.25 -32.27
N THR A 206 -10.81 0.14 -31.48
CA THR A 206 -12.04 -0.63 -31.32
C THR A 206 -12.70 -0.61 -32.69
N GLU A 207 -12.50 -1.68 -33.47
CA GLU A 207 -13.29 -1.91 -34.68
C GLU A 207 -14.77 -1.97 -34.26
N THR A 208 -15.44 -0.85 -34.50
CA THR A 208 -16.91 -0.81 -34.54
C THR A 208 -17.33 -1.56 -35.79
N LYS A 209 -17.80 -2.77 -35.57
CA LYS A 209 -18.56 -3.53 -36.59
C LYS A 209 -20.02 -3.46 -36.28
#